data_09a46f6344a22db4b068bf4f4207f704
#
_entry.id   09a46f6344a22db4b068bf4f4207f704
#
_cell.length_a   1.000
_cell.length_b   1.000
_cell.length_c   1.000
_cell.angle_alpha   90.00
_cell.angle_beta   90.00
_cell.angle_gamma   90.00
#
_symmetry.space_group_name_H-M   'P 1'
#
loop_
_entity.id
_entity.type
_entity.pdbx_description
1 polymer ?
#
loop_
_entity_poly.entity_id
_entity_poly.type
_entity_poly.pdbx_seq_one_letter_code
_entity_poly.pdbx_strand_id
1 'polypeptide(L)'
;KNIKVIEHANDLVPHYLRFICGVVDSPDVELNVSREILQKTKVVEMIKKQITKKVLAKLKEIANEMPEQYIEFWNDMGIILKAGIPEDEKQKTKILELFRCKTSKSMTNWRSLKEIKEEMVEGQDTIWQLTNVTTPEQIVALPILEGFKKRDWEVMLLTDPVDEWIVMGLNEYDNVPVKSVSQGEFDDEEEDEE
;
A
#
# COMPACT_ATOMS: atom_id res chain seq x y z
N LYS A 1 10.02 -38.90 9.23
CA LYS A 1 8.56 -38.70 8.99
C LYS A 1 8.17 -37.40 9.66
N ASN A 2 7.85 -36.38 8.88
CA ASN A 2 7.35 -35.10 9.41
C ASN A 2 5.90 -35.29 9.84
N ILE A 3 5.57 -34.88 11.06
CA ILE A 3 4.22 -34.95 11.61
C ILE A 3 3.63 -33.53 11.53
N LYS A 4 2.44 -33.41 10.98
CA LYS A 4 1.71 -32.14 10.92
C LYS A 4 1.23 -31.76 12.33
N VAL A 5 1.80 -30.72 12.91
CA VAL A 5 1.53 -30.26 14.28
C VAL A 5 0.30 -29.34 14.33
N ILE A 6 0.20 -28.40 13.36
CA ILE A 6 -0.93 -27.47 13.24
C ILE A 6 -1.45 -27.49 11.81
N GLU A 7 -2.76 -27.58 11.65
CA GLU A 7 -3.40 -27.64 10.33
C GLU A 7 -3.69 -26.25 9.74
N HIS A 8 -4.12 -25.32 10.56
CA HIS A 8 -4.41 -23.94 10.16
C HIS A 8 -3.70 -22.98 11.09
N ALA A 9 -2.50 -22.54 10.70
CA ALA A 9 -1.64 -21.65 11.47
C ALA A 9 -1.81 -20.19 10.98
N ASN A 10 -3.02 -19.65 11.12
CA ASN A 10 -3.36 -18.30 10.65
C ASN A 10 -2.48 -17.19 11.29
N ASP A 11 -1.90 -17.48 12.46
CA ASP A 11 -1.05 -16.53 13.18
C ASP A 11 0.38 -16.43 12.61
N LEU A 12 0.75 -17.30 11.66
CA LEU A 12 2.08 -17.28 11.04
C LEU A 12 2.25 -16.16 10.00
N VAL A 13 1.17 -15.53 9.58
CA VAL A 13 1.21 -14.39 8.67
C VAL A 13 0.34 -13.26 9.22
N PRO A 14 0.69 -11.99 8.99
CA PRO A 14 -0.19 -10.87 9.33
C PRO A 14 -1.42 -10.88 8.42
N HIS A 15 -2.50 -10.22 8.85
CA HIS A 15 -3.78 -10.22 8.16
C HIS A 15 -3.68 -9.70 6.72
N TYR A 16 -2.85 -8.71 6.46
CA TYR A 16 -2.61 -8.15 5.13
C TYR A 16 -1.82 -9.07 4.18
N LEU A 17 -1.32 -10.22 4.68
CA LEU A 17 -0.70 -11.28 3.87
C LEU A 17 -1.51 -12.59 3.87
N ARG A 18 -2.80 -12.55 4.23
CA ARG A 18 -3.66 -13.74 4.34
C ARG A 18 -3.87 -14.52 3.03
N PHE A 19 -3.48 -13.96 1.91
CA PHE A 19 -3.47 -14.64 0.61
C PHE A 19 -2.32 -15.64 0.46
N ILE A 20 -1.35 -15.65 1.39
CA ILE A 20 -0.23 -16.58 1.34
C ILE A 20 -0.66 -17.94 1.87
N CYS A 21 -0.44 -18.97 1.05
CA CYS A 21 -0.62 -20.36 1.40
C CYS A 21 0.71 -21.10 1.35
N GLY A 22 0.92 -22.03 2.27
CA GLY A 22 2.15 -22.82 2.30
C GLY A 22 2.28 -23.72 3.51
N VAL A 23 3.45 -24.33 3.65
CA VAL A 23 3.81 -25.22 4.76
C VAL A 23 5.09 -24.68 5.38
N VAL A 24 5.11 -24.62 6.71
CA VAL A 24 6.30 -24.29 7.48
C VAL A 24 6.78 -25.55 8.19
N ASP A 25 8.04 -25.91 7.98
CA ASP A 25 8.73 -26.95 8.71
C ASP A 25 9.84 -26.31 9.56
N SER A 26 9.85 -26.60 10.85
CA SER A 26 10.83 -26.06 11.79
C SER A 26 11.22 -27.10 12.82
N PRO A 27 12.52 -27.40 12.99
CA PRO A 27 12.98 -28.30 14.04
C PRO A 27 12.84 -27.72 15.45
N ASP A 28 12.64 -26.41 15.56
CA ASP A 28 12.53 -25.71 16.85
C ASP A 28 11.09 -25.77 17.44
N VAL A 29 10.16 -26.37 16.71
CA VAL A 29 8.77 -26.56 17.16
C VAL A 29 8.63 -27.93 17.81
N GLU A 30 8.43 -27.95 19.13
CA GLU A 30 8.25 -29.18 19.89
C GLU A 30 6.92 -29.87 19.58
N LEU A 31 6.97 -31.18 19.37
CA LEU A 31 5.80 -32.02 19.00
C LEU A 31 4.73 -32.13 20.12
N ASN A 32 5.10 -31.85 21.38
CA ASN A 32 4.26 -32.03 22.54
C ASN A 32 3.59 -30.79 23.09
N VAL A 33 3.67 -29.65 22.34
CA VAL A 33 3.11 -28.38 22.78
C VAL A 33 1.65 -28.28 22.32
N SER A 34 0.74 -27.87 23.23
CA SER A 34 -0.63 -27.57 22.82
C SER A 34 -0.67 -26.40 21.82
N ARG A 35 -1.65 -26.40 20.90
CA ARG A 35 -1.83 -25.36 19.88
C ARG A 35 -1.82 -23.95 20.47
N GLU A 36 -2.48 -23.75 21.62
CA GLU A 36 -2.57 -22.45 22.30
C GLU A 36 -1.22 -21.95 22.85
N ILE A 37 -0.39 -22.85 23.32
CA ILE A 37 0.94 -22.53 23.84
C ILE A 37 1.88 -22.24 22.67
N LEU A 38 1.78 -22.99 21.59
CA LEU A 38 2.61 -22.84 20.39
C LEU A 38 2.40 -21.47 19.72
N GLN A 39 1.16 -21.01 19.64
CA GLN A 39 0.80 -19.72 19.06
C GLN A 39 1.44 -18.51 19.76
N LYS A 40 1.82 -18.65 21.03
CA LYS A 40 2.41 -17.59 21.87
C LYS A 40 3.92 -17.73 22.04
N THR A 41 4.57 -18.65 21.34
CA THR A 41 6.00 -18.87 21.51
C THR A 41 6.82 -17.84 20.70
N LYS A 42 8.01 -17.49 21.22
CA LYS A 42 8.99 -16.66 20.52
C LYS A 42 9.38 -17.24 19.15
N VAL A 43 9.32 -18.55 19.01
CA VAL A 43 9.61 -19.27 17.75
C VAL A 43 8.58 -18.91 16.69
N VAL A 44 7.29 -18.94 17.01
CA VAL A 44 6.21 -18.57 16.08
C VAL A 44 6.31 -17.11 15.66
N GLU A 45 6.57 -16.21 16.60
CA GLU A 45 6.79 -14.79 16.27
C GLU A 45 7.99 -14.58 15.34
N MET A 46 9.08 -15.32 15.56
CA MET A 46 10.27 -15.27 14.71
C MET A 46 9.97 -15.80 13.30
N ILE A 47 9.24 -16.90 13.20
CA ILE A 47 8.79 -17.47 11.93
C ILE A 47 7.91 -16.47 11.19
N LYS A 48 6.89 -15.90 11.84
CA LYS A 48 6.01 -14.86 11.28
C LYS A 48 6.81 -13.68 10.71
N LYS A 49 7.76 -13.16 11.49
CA LYS A 49 8.65 -12.06 11.06
C LYS A 49 9.45 -12.43 9.81
N GLN A 50 10.00 -13.64 9.75
CA GLN A 50 10.80 -14.10 8.60
C GLN A 50 9.93 -14.32 7.36
N ILE A 51 8.75 -14.91 7.50
CA ILE A 51 7.79 -15.07 6.40
C ILE A 51 7.42 -13.71 5.85
N THR A 52 6.97 -12.80 6.72
CA THR A 52 6.58 -11.44 6.32
C THR A 52 7.69 -10.74 5.53
N LYS A 53 8.92 -10.77 6.06
CA LYS A 53 10.08 -10.16 5.39
C LYS A 53 10.34 -10.77 4.00
N LYS A 54 10.30 -12.11 3.89
CA LYS A 54 10.56 -12.81 2.62
C LYS A 54 9.44 -12.56 1.59
N VAL A 55 8.18 -12.57 2.03
CA VAL A 55 7.04 -12.31 1.14
C VAL A 55 7.11 -10.89 0.58
N LEU A 56 7.29 -9.87 1.42
CA LEU A 56 7.39 -8.49 0.95
C LEU A 56 8.59 -8.28 0.03
N ALA A 57 9.73 -8.93 0.32
CA ALA A 57 10.90 -8.88 -0.56
C ALA A 57 10.65 -9.53 -1.92
N LYS A 58 9.93 -10.68 -1.94
CA LYS A 58 9.58 -11.35 -3.20
C LYS A 58 8.57 -10.55 -4.01
N LEU A 59 7.59 -9.94 -3.37
CA LEU A 59 6.64 -9.03 -4.05
C LEU A 59 7.37 -7.83 -4.68
N LYS A 60 8.37 -7.27 -3.98
CA LYS A 60 9.21 -6.18 -4.52
C LYS A 60 10.02 -6.63 -5.73
N GLU A 61 10.61 -7.83 -5.69
CA GLU A 61 11.29 -8.43 -6.83
C GLU A 61 10.35 -8.57 -8.03
N ILE A 62 9.14 -9.14 -7.81
CA ILE A 62 8.13 -9.29 -8.87
C ILE A 62 7.70 -7.91 -9.42
N ALA A 63 7.50 -6.93 -8.56
CA ALA A 63 7.12 -5.58 -8.98
C ALA A 63 8.18 -4.91 -9.88
N ASN A 64 9.47 -5.23 -9.67
CA ASN A 64 10.57 -4.66 -10.43
C ASN A 64 10.88 -5.45 -11.71
N GLU A 65 10.88 -6.78 -11.64
CA GLU A 65 11.31 -7.65 -12.72
C GLU A 65 10.17 -8.10 -13.65
N MET A 66 8.94 -8.14 -13.13
CA MET A 66 7.74 -8.61 -13.81
C MET A 66 6.56 -7.67 -13.53
N PRO A 67 6.62 -6.39 -13.94
CA PRO A 67 5.64 -5.38 -13.56
C PRO A 67 4.21 -5.73 -13.99
N GLU A 68 4.00 -6.37 -15.15
CA GLU A 68 2.68 -6.78 -15.62
C GLU A 68 2.05 -7.82 -14.68
N GLN A 69 2.82 -8.83 -14.27
CA GLN A 69 2.36 -9.85 -13.32
C GLN A 69 2.09 -9.25 -11.94
N TYR A 70 2.90 -8.24 -11.54
CA TYR A 70 2.64 -7.53 -10.30
C TYR A 70 1.33 -6.76 -10.35
N ILE A 71 0.97 -6.15 -11.47
CA ILE A 71 -0.30 -5.46 -11.65
C ILE A 71 -1.49 -6.44 -11.62
N GLU A 72 -1.36 -7.63 -12.20
CA GLU A 72 -2.37 -8.69 -12.05
C GLU A 72 -2.57 -9.06 -10.58
N PHE A 73 -1.47 -9.30 -9.86
CA PHE A 73 -1.52 -9.53 -8.41
C PHE A 73 -2.16 -8.36 -7.66
N TRP A 74 -1.80 -7.12 -8.00
CA TRP A 74 -2.34 -5.92 -7.35
C TRP A 74 -3.83 -5.75 -7.57
N ASN A 75 -4.34 -6.06 -8.75
CA ASN A 75 -5.77 -6.02 -9.05
C ASN A 75 -6.58 -6.95 -8.13
N ASP A 76 -6.04 -8.14 -7.83
CA ASP A 76 -6.73 -9.14 -7.01
C ASP A 76 -6.49 -8.96 -5.50
N MET A 77 -5.26 -8.63 -5.11
CA MET A 77 -4.80 -8.70 -3.72
C MET A 77 -4.35 -7.35 -3.15
N GLY A 78 -4.29 -6.30 -3.96
CA GLY A 78 -3.83 -4.99 -3.54
C GLY A 78 -4.64 -4.39 -2.39
N ILE A 79 -5.97 -4.56 -2.41
CA ILE A 79 -6.87 -4.11 -1.34
C ILE A 79 -6.54 -4.78 0.02
N ILE A 80 -6.05 -6.03 -0.02
CA ILE A 80 -5.65 -6.76 1.19
C ILE A 80 -4.27 -6.30 1.64
N LEU A 81 -3.31 -6.21 0.70
CA LEU A 81 -1.93 -5.86 1.00
C LEU A 81 -1.81 -4.44 1.58
N LYS A 82 -2.51 -3.47 1.00
CA LYS A 82 -2.45 -2.07 1.45
C LYS A 82 -3.00 -1.85 2.85
N ALA A 83 -3.87 -2.74 3.36
CA ALA A 83 -4.33 -2.71 4.75
C ALA A 83 -3.18 -2.79 5.76
N GLY A 84 -2.04 -3.35 5.38
CA GLY A 84 -0.84 -3.36 6.21
C GLY A 84 -0.20 -1.99 6.47
N ILE A 85 -0.55 -0.94 5.70
CA ILE A 85 0.00 0.42 5.88
C ILE A 85 -0.34 0.98 7.28
N PRO A 86 -1.61 1.01 7.73
CA PRO A 86 -1.94 1.41 9.09
C PRO A 86 -1.74 0.29 10.13
N GLU A 87 -1.68 -0.99 9.74
CA GLU A 87 -1.60 -2.13 10.67
C GLU A 87 -0.18 -2.44 11.14
N ASP A 88 0.83 -2.26 10.29
CA ASP A 88 2.21 -2.70 10.56
C ASP A 88 3.24 -1.60 10.30
N GLU A 89 3.43 -0.74 11.29
CA GLU A 89 4.37 0.37 11.24
C GLU A 89 5.81 -0.08 10.92
N LYS A 90 6.19 -1.31 11.33
CA LYS A 90 7.54 -1.86 11.07
C LYS A 90 7.78 -2.24 9.61
N GLN A 91 6.73 -2.59 8.90
CA GLN A 91 6.81 -2.97 7.48
C GLN A 91 6.22 -1.90 6.54
N LYS A 92 5.66 -0.84 7.09
CA LYS A 92 4.96 0.24 6.38
C LYS A 92 5.75 0.75 5.17
N THR A 93 7.01 1.10 5.33
CA THR A 93 7.86 1.57 4.23
C THR A 93 7.91 0.57 3.08
N LYS A 94 8.05 -0.73 3.37
CA LYS A 94 8.09 -1.77 2.34
C LYS A 94 6.75 -1.97 1.65
N ILE A 95 5.64 -1.81 2.40
CA ILE A 95 4.30 -1.91 1.83
C ILE A 95 4.02 -0.67 0.95
N LEU A 96 4.48 0.51 1.34
CA LEU A 96 4.40 1.73 0.52
C LEU A 96 5.18 1.61 -0.79
N GLU A 97 6.33 0.95 -0.82
CA GLU A 97 7.07 0.66 -2.05
C GLU A 97 6.28 -0.26 -3.01
N LEU A 98 5.41 -1.10 -2.45
CA LEU A 98 4.55 -2.02 -3.19
C LEU A 98 3.22 -1.39 -3.61
N PHE A 99 2.85 -0.28 -3.00
CA PHE A 99 1.58 0.39 -3.23
C PHE A 99 1.42 0.86 -4.68
N ARG A 100 0.21 0.72 -5.21
CA ARG A 100 -0.18 1.21 -6.54
C ARG A 100 -1.52 1.93 -6.44
N CYS A 101 -1.67 3.01 -7.19
CA CYS A 101 -2.92 3.74 -7.34
C CYS A 101 -3.08 4.27 -8.76
N LYS A 102 -4.27 4.70 -9.09
CA LYS A 102 -4.53 5.55 -10.26
C LYS A 102 -4.28 7.00 -9.87
N THR A 103 -4.11 7.86 -10.88
CA THR A 103 -3.87 9.28 -10.63
C THR A 103 -4.67 10.15 -11.59
N SER A 104 -4.74 11.45 -11.31
CA SER A 104 -5.37 12.42 -12.20
C SER A 104 -4.71 12.51 -13.59
N LYS A 105 -3.43 12.14 -13.69
CA LYS A 105 -2.68 12.10 -14.96
C LYS A 105 -2.68 10.70 -15.60
N SER A 106 -2.95 9.63 -14.81
CA SER A 106 -2.92 8.25 -15.29
C SER A 106 -4.09 7.44 -14.73
N MET A 107 -5.23 7.53 -15.40
CA MET A 107 -6.46 6.84 -14.99
C MET A 107 -6.52 5.38 -15.42
N THR A 108 -5.81 5.01 -16.46
CA THR A 108 -5.78 3.65 -16.99
C THR A 108 -4.66 2.82 -16.40
N ASN A 109 -3.50 3.41 -16.17
CA ASN A 109 -2.31 2.72 -15.68
C ASN A 109 -2.14 2.91 -14.17
N TRP A 110 -1.68 1.86 -13.51
CA TRP A 110 -1.29 1.92 -12.12
C TRP A 110 0.04 2.63 -11.97
N ARG A 111 0.13 3.47 -10.92
CA ARG A 111 1.34 4.23 -10.58
C ARG A 111 1.82 3.84 -9.19
N SER A 112 3.13 3.76 -9.00
CA SER A 112 3.76 3.64 -7.69
C SER A 112 3.96 5.01 -7.05
N LEU A 113 4.10 5.06 -5.73
CA LEU A 113 4.46 6.29 -5.01
C LEU A 113 5.83 6.84 -5.46
N LYS A 114 6.74 5.94 -5.85
CA LYS A 114 8.05 6.31 -6.36
C LYS A 114 7.93 7.11 -7.67
N GLU A 115 7.17 6.59 -8.64
CA GLU A 115 6.94 7.30 -9.92
C GLU A 115 6.25 8.64 -9.71
N ILE A 116 5.24 8.71 -8.83
CA ILE A 116 4.55 9.96 -8.50
C ILE A 116 5.52 10.97 -7.91
N LYS A 117 6.39 10.55 -6.98
CA LYS A 117 7.40 11.42 -6.39
C LYS A 117 8.44 11.89 -7.40
N GLU A 118 8.96 11.00 -8.26
CA GLU A 118 9.98 11.31 -9.26
C GLU A 118 9.46 12.25 -10.36
N GLU A 119 8.16 12.27 -10.61
CA GLU A 119 7.51 13.14 -11.61
C GLU A 119 6.89 14.41 -11.00
N MET A 120 7.13 14.69 -9.72
CA MET A 120 6.74 15.96 -9.12
C MET A 120 7.39 17.13 -9.85
N VAL A 121 6.59 18.13 -10.16
CA VAL A 121 7.07 19.32 -10.89
C VAL A 121 7.67 20.34 -9.92
N GLU A 122 8.40 21.32 -10.46
CA GLU A 122 8.99 22.40 -9.67
C GLU A 122 7.93 23.14 -8.86
N GLY A 123 8.22 23.37 -7.58
CA GLY A 123 7.29 24.00 -6.63
C GLY A 123 6.30 23.04 -5.97
N GLN A 124 6.24 21.76 -6.39
CA GLN A 124 5.46 20.74 -5.69
C GLN A 124 6.31 20.09 -4.58
N ASP A 125 5.87 20.20 -3.35
CA ASP A 125 6.53 19.64 -2.16
C ASP A 125 5.69 18.54 -1.46
N THR A 126 4.52 18.25 -1.99
CA THR A 126 3.50 17.39 -1.39
C THR A 126 2.93 16.42 -2.42
N ILE A 127 2.76 15.17 -2.04
CA ILE A 127 1.97 14.19 -2.78
C ILE A 127 0.50 14.36 -2.37
N TRP A 128 -0.35 14.68 -3.34
CA TRP A 128 -1.76 14.93 -3.10
C TRP A 128 -2.61 13.69 -3.32
N GLN A 129 -3.63 13.49 -2.48
CA GLN A 129 -4.55 12.37 -2.58
C GLN A 129 -6.00 12.80 -2.47
N LEU A 130 -6.87 12.06 -3.17
CA LEU A 130 -8.32 12.20 -3.13
C LEU A 130 -8.95 10.84 -2.84
N THR A 131 -9.69 10.75 -1.75
CA THR A 131 -10.51 9.57 -1.37
C THR A 131 -11.98 9.79 -1.69
N ASN A 132 -12.80 8.78 -1.48
CA ASN A 132 -14.28 8.84 -1.65
C ASN A 132 -14.73 9.11 -3.08
N VAL A 133 -14.04 8.58 -4.03
CA VAL A 133 -14.34 8.79 -5.44
C VAL A 133 -14.81 7.48 -6.05
N THR A 134 -15.94 7.53 -6.73
CA THR A 134 -16.62 6.32 -7.21
C THR A 134 -16.04 5.83 -8.53
N THR A 135 -15.67 6.73 -9.43
CA THR A 135 -14.99 6.39 -10.68
C THR A 135 -13.96 7.44 -11.06
N PRO A 136 -12.83 7.05 -11.68
CA PRO A 136 -11.79 7.98 -12.11
C PRO A 136 -12.31 9.09 -13.03
N GLU A 137 -13.28 8.79 -13.89
CA GLU A 137 -13.85 9.74 -14.85
C GLU A 137 -14.65 10.87 -14.18
N GLN A 138 -15.37 10.55 -13.10
CA GLN A 138 -16.10 11.55 -12.32
C GLN A 138 -15.17 12.52 -11.60
N ILE A 139 -13.98 12.04 -11.22
CA ILE A 139 -12.99 12.80 -10.46
C ILE A 139 -12.43 13.95 -11.26
N VAL A 140 -12.16 13.72 -12.56
CA VAL A 140 -11.53 14.74 -13.43
C VAL A 140 -12.38 16.00 -13.58
N ALA A 141 -13.70 15.86 -13.41
CA ALA A 141 -14.65 16.97 -13.48
C ALA A 141 -14.84 17.71 -12.14
N LEU A 142 -14.18 17.26 -11.06
CA LEU A 142 -14.34 17.90 -9.75
C LEU A 142 -13.66 19.27 -9.70
N PRO A 143 -14.37 20.35 -9.32
CA PRO A 143 -13.78 21.69 -9.22
C PRO A 143 -12.56 21.76 -8.30
N ILE A 144 -12.54 20.95 -7.22
CA ILE A 144 -11.42 20.89 -6.28
C ILE A 144 -10.08 20.52 -6.95
N LEU A 145 -10.11 19.88 -8.12
CA LEU A 145 -8.90 19.50 -8.86
C LEU A 145 -8.42 20.54 -9.87
N GLU A 146 -9.17 21.63 -10.10
CA GLU A 146 -8.78 22.63 -11.09
C GLU A 146 -7.46 23.32 -10.74
N GLY A 147 -7.28 23.69 -9.46
CA GLY A 147 -6.03 24.29 -8.97
C GLY A 147 -4.80 23.39 -9.16
N PHE A 148 -4.99 22.08 -8.98
CA PHE A 148 -3.93 21.07 -9.21
C PHE A 148 -3.62 20.92 -10.70
N LYS A 149 -4.63 20.90 -11.56
CA LYS A 149 -4.48 20.82 -13.01
C LYS A 149 -3.76 22.04 -13.58
N LYS A 150 -4.12 23.26 -13.13
CA LYS A 150 -3.45 24.51 -13.56
C LYS A 150 -1.94 24.50 -13.26
N ARG A 151 -1.54 23.84 -12.16
CA ARG A 151 -0.15 23.70 -11.72
C ARG A 151 0.57 22.46 -12.26
N ASP A 152 -0.13 21.66 -13.06
CA ASP A 152 0.34 20.34 -13.50
C ASP A 152 0.72 19.39 -12.34
N TRP A 153 0.03 19.48 -11.22
CA TRP A 153 0.24 18.60 -10.08
C TRP A 153 -0.59 17.32 -10.20
N GLU A 154 0.08 16.20 -10.03
CA GLU A 154 -0.56 14.89 -10.06
C GLU A 154 -1.22 14.57 -8.71
N VAL A 155 -2.46 14.06 -8.75
CA VAL A 155 -3.24 13.69 -7.57
C VAL A 155 -3.52 12.20 -7.60
N MET A 156 -3.19 11.49 -6.50
CA MET A 156 -3.55 10.09 -6.31
C MET A 156 -5.06 9.94 -6.15
N LEU A 157 -5.64 8.97 -6.85
CA LEU A 157 -7.06 8.63 -6.80
C LEU A 157 -7.23 7.33 -6.03
N LEU A 158 -7.81 7.42 -4.85
CA LEU A 158 -8.00 6.34 -3.91
C LEU A 158 -9.48 5.95 -3.92
N THR A 159 -9.79 4.90 -4.68
CA THR A 159 -11.17 4.53 -5.05
C THR A 159 -11.75 3.38 -4.24
N ASP A 160 -10.93 2.66 -3.48
CA ASP A 160 -11.40 1.55 -2.66
C ASP A 160 -11.98 2.05 -1.31
N PRO A 161 -13.06 1.45 -0.81
CA PRO A 161 -13.64 1.85 0.48
C PRO A 161 -12.66 1.78 1.66
N VAL A 162 -11.64 0.92 1.58
CA VAL A 162 -10.59 0.79 2.61
C VAL A 162 -9.61 1.97 2.59
N ASP A 163 -9.58 2.76 1.53
CA ASP A 163 -8.60 3.83 1.36
C ASP A 163 -8.76 4.96 2.37
N GLU A 164 -9.97 5.22 2.86
CA GLU A 164 -10.18 6.16 3.97
C GLU A 164 -9.37 5.77 5.22
N TRP A 165 -9.27 4.48 5.49
CA TRP A 165 -8.47 3.99 6.60
C TRP A 165 -6.97 3.97 6.27
N ILE A 166 -6.62 3.65 5.01
CA ILE A 166 -5.23 3.65 4.55
C ILE A 166 -4.58 5.04 4.69
N VAL A 167 -5.29 6.11 4.33
CA VAL A 167 -4.75 7.48 4.41
C VAL A 167 -4.45 7.92 5.84
N MET A 168 -5.07 7.31 6.85
CA MET A 168 -4.72 7.57 8.26
C MET A 168 -3.28 7.12 8.58
N GLY A 169 -2.78 6.11 7.88
CA GLY A 169 -1.39 5.64 7.99
C GLY A 169 -0.46 6.20 6.92
N LEU A 170 -0.98 6.80 5.85
CA LEU A 170 -0.21 7.32 4.72
C LEU A 170 0.01 8.84 4.85
N ASN A 171 0.84 9.26 5.80
CA ASN A 171 1.11 10.67 6.06
C ASN A 171 2.31 11.21 5.29
N GLU A 172 3.24 10.33 4.92
CA GLU A 172 4.44 10.68 4.16
C GLU A 172 4.95 9.48 3.36
N TYR A 173 5.70 9.75 2.31
CA TYR A 173 6.46 8.78 1.55
C TYR A 173 7.84 9.35 1.22
N ASP A 174 8.89 8.68 1.70
CA ASP A 174 10.29 9.05 1.46
C ASP A 174 10.58 10.55 1.70
N ASN A 175 10.18 11.04 2.89
CA ASN A 175 10.27 12.42 3.38
C ASN A 175 9.41 13.45 2.60
N VAL A 176 8.48 13.00 1.75
CA VAL A 176 7.51 13.86 1.09
C VAL A 176 6.15 13.68 1.79
N PRO A 177 5.54 14.75 2.30
CA PRO A 177 4.23 14.66 2.93
C PRO A 177 3.16 14.21 1.93
N VAL A 178 2.19 13.43 2.43
CA VAL A 178 0.99 13.05 1.69
C VAL A 178 -0.21 13.72 2.32
N LYS A 179 -0.93 14.54 1.55
CA LYS A 179 -2.06 15.33 2.05
C LYS A 179 -3.31 15.16 1.18
N SER A 180 -4.48 15.35 1.79
CA SER A 180 -5.73 15.43 1.05
C SER A 180 -5.79 16.70 0.20
N VAL A 181 -6.40 16.61 -0.99
CA VAL A 181 -6.67 17.78 -1.85
C VAL A 181 -7.51 18.85 -1.14
N SER A 182 -8.32 18.45 -0.14
CA SER A 182 -9.09 19.39 0.69
C SER A 182 -8.24 20.30 1.59
N GLN A 183 -6.95 20.01 1.71
CA GLN A 183 -5.97 20.80 2.45
C GLN A 183 -5.09 21.66 1.53
N GLY A 184 -5.33 21.60 0.22
CA GLY A 184 -4.67 22.46 -0.76
C GLY A 184 -5.27 23.86 -0.68
N GLU A 185 -4.48 24.78 -0.17
CA GLU A 185 -4.78 26.23 -0.27
C GLU A 185 -4.07 26.74 -1.53
N PHE A 186 -4.86 27.22 -2.49
CA PHE A 186 -4.36 27.91 -3.66
C PHE A 186 -4.73 29.38 -3.48
N ASP A 187 -3.74 30.26 -3.46
CA ASP A 187 -4.00 31.68 -3.61
C ASP A 187 -4.57 31.89 -5.01
N ASP A 188 -5.82 32.29 -5.11
CA ASP A 188 -6.53 32.64 -6.34
C ASP A 188 -6.01 33.99 -6.89
N GLU A 189 -4.75 34.35 -6.63
CA GLU A 189 -4.12 35.55 -7.20
C GLU A 189 -3.57 35.23 -8.59
N GLU A 190 -4.45 35.09 -9.58
CA GLU A 190 -4.18 35.39 -11.01
C GLU A 190 -5.46 35.18 -11.84
N GLU A 191 -6.55 35.82 -11.46
CA GLU A 191 -7.58 36.21 -12.40
C GLU A 191 -7.58 37.75 -12.44
N ASP A 192 -7.11 38.25 -13.54
CA ASP A 192 -7.33 39.56 -14.19
C ASP A 192 -6.01 40.20 -14.65
N GLU A 193 -5.46 39.71 -15.73
CA GLU A 193 -4.86 40.59 -16.73
C GLU A 193 -5.28 40.14 -18.14
N GLU A 194 -6.15 40.95 -18.71
CA GLU A 194 -6.59 40.94 -20.09
C GLU A 194 -5.46 40.94 -21.13
#